data_5de20447a57a133bc9e215ed7ff5c9a0
#
_entry.id   5de20447a57a133bc9e215ed7ff5c9a0
#
_cell.length_a   1.000
_cell.length_b   1.000
_cell.length_c   1.000
_cell.angle_alpha   90.00
_cell.angle_beta   90.00
_cell.angle_gamma   90.00
#
_symmetry.space_group_name_H-M   'P 1'
#
loop_
_entity.id
_entity.type
_entity.pdbx_description
1 polymer ?
#
loop_
_entity_poly.entity_id
_entity_poly.type
_entity_poly.pdbx_seq_one_letter_code
_entity_poly.pdbx_strand_id
1 'polypeptide(L)'
;TSRKELIPDVRWLCWRDWRARAVEELLNGSAAWLRDAVVDTNTEQVTLRSNGVTVHDSTIRIWLSSVMNRMTDAERSVLVRQLRLSLGDGSKETSIDVVAGGRNYSHADDGSSLDTRSTVDPIYTLSAGNIVSLKSSNAVRVAQAGIDDADGFIFSSEGGAVLDHSGRVKRLGADGALRDTMFSGHK
;
A
#
# COMPACT_ATOMS: atom_id res chain seq x y z
N THR A 1 -18.14 -8.79 -13.35
CA THR A 1 -17.90 -7.36 -13.06
C THR A 1 -16.63 -7.31 -12.24
N SER A 2 -15.49 -7.01 -12.87
CA SER A 2 -14.24 -6.83 -12.13
C SER A 2 -14.34 -5.56 -11.29
N ARG A 3 -14.23 -5.68 -9.98
CA ARG A 3 -14.10 -4.53 -9.10
C ARG A 3 -12.77 -3.83 -9.44
N LYS A 4 -12.84 -2.56 -9.76
CA LYS A 4 -11.63 -1.74 -9.91
C LYS A 4 -11.18 -1.37 -8.49
N GLU A 5 -10.12 -2.00 -8.02
CA GLU A 5 -9.54 -1.73 -6.71
C GLU A 5 -8.14 -1.15 -6.90
N LEU A 6 -7.73 -0.25 -6.01
CA LEU A 6 -6.34 0.20 -5.94
C LEU A 6 -5.55 -0.77 -5.07
N ILE A 7 -4.43 -1.24 -5.60
CA ILE A 7 -3.52 -2.15 -4.91
C ILE A 7 -2.28 -1.36 -4.49
N PRO A 8 -1.84 -1.46 -3.21
CA PRO A 8 -0.63 -0.78 -2.76
C PRO A 8 0.61 -1.39 -3.42
N ASP A 9 1.44 -0.54 -4.03
CA ASP A 9 2.76 -0.87 -4.55
C ASP A 9 3.82 -0.27 -3.62
N VAL A 10 4.30 -1.07 -2.69
CA VAL A 10 5.22 -0.61 -1.65
C VAL A 10 6.64 -0.49 -2.22
N ARG A 11 7.22 0.71 -2.16
CA ARG A 11 8.58 1.01 -2.61
C ARG A 11 9.39 1.70 -1.53
N TRP A 12 10.67 1.35 -1.43
CA TRP A 12 11.58 2.01 -0.52
C TRP A 12 12.22 3.23 -1.17
N LEU A 13 11.95 4.41 -0.62
CA LEU A 13 12.49 5.68 -1.10
C LEU A 13 13.31 6.35 0.00
N CYS A 14 14.63 6.43 -0.17
CA CYS A 14 15.57 6.95 0.85
C CYS A 14 16.13 8.35 0.55
N TRP A 15 15.43 9.14 -0.24
CA TRP A 15 15.90 10.45 -0.71
C TRP A 15 15.29 11.61 0.08
N ARG A 16 16.02 12.72 0.15
CA ARG A 16 15.47 13.96 0.74
C ARG A 16 14.17 14.39 0.04
N ASP A 17 14.12 14.24 -1.29
CA ASP A 17 12.99 14.61 -2.14
C ASP A 17 12.08 13.41 -2.44
N TRP A 18 11.84 12.56 -1.42
CA TRP A 18 11.10 11.32 -1.59
C TRP A 18 9.72 11.53 -2.23
N ARG A 19 9.07 12.69 -2.01
CA ARG A 19 7.76 12.99 -2.58
C ARG A 19 7.79 13.12 -4.10
N ALA A 20 8.77 13.86 -4.63
CA ALA A 20 8.96 13.98 -6.06
C ALA A 20 9.27 12.62 -6.68
N ARG A 21 10.12 11.83 -6.03
CA ARG A 21 10.47 10.48 -6.47
C ARG A 21 9.27 9.55 -6.41
N ALA A 22 8.44 9.62 -5.38
CA ALA A 22 7.20 8.84 -5.27
C ALA A 22 6.23 9.13 -6.42
N VAL A 23 6.08 10.40 -6.79
CA VAL A 23 5.27 10.79 -7.95
C VAL A 23 5.87 10.25 -9.25
N GLU A 24 7.18 10.38 -9.47
CA GLU A 24 7.85 9.83 -10.64
C GLU A 24 7.65 8.31 -10.74
N GLU A 25 7.88 7.59 -9.65
CA GLU A 25 7.69 6.14 -9.60
C GLU A 25 6.25 5.72 -9.87
N LEU A 26 5.27 6.46 -9.34
CA LEU A 26 3.86 6.22 -9.63
C LEU A 26 3.55 6.44 -11.12
N LEU A 27 4.07 7.51 -11.71
CA LEU A 27 3.86 7.82 -13.12
C LEU A 27 4.60 6.86 -14.07
N ASN A 28 5.69 6.25 -13.63
CA ASN A 28 6.43 5.23 -14.37
C ASN A 28 5.72 3.86 -14.39
N GLY A 29 4.62 3.72 -13.65
CA GLY A 29 3.81 2.50 -13.61
C GLY A 29 4.20 1.55 -12.48
N SER A 30 3.56 0.38 -12.50
CA SER A 30 3.68 -0.64 -11.44
C SER A 30 5.07 -1.28 -11.38
N ALA A 31 5.45 -1.73 -10.18
CA ALA A 31 6.66 -2.53 -9.99
C ALA A 31 6.63 -3.81 -10.85
N ALA A 32 7.82 -4.31 -11.23
CA ALA A 32 7.93 -5.45 -12.16
C ALA A 32 7.14 -6.68 -11.71
N TRP A 33 7.10 -6.96 -10.41
CA TRP A 33 6.39 -8.11 -9.85
C TRP A 33 4.86 -7.97 -9.86
N LEU A 34 4.33 -6.74 -9.98
CA LEU A 34 2.89 -6.45 -10.06
C LEU A 34 2.39 -6.29 -11.50
N ARG A 35 3.27 -6.08 -12.47
CA ARG A 35 2.94 -5.63 -13.82
C ARG A 35 1.91 -6.49 -14.53
N ASP A 36 1.96 -7.81 -14.32
CA ASP A 36 1.04 -8.74 -14.97
C ASP A 36 -0.31 -8.86 -14.23
N ALA A 37 -0.41 -8.30 -13.02
CA ALA A 37 -1.58 -8.40 -12.16
C ALA A 37 -2.41 -7.11 -12.08
N VAL A 38 -1.86 -5.98 -12.51
CA VAL A 38 -2.49 -4.66 -12.41
C VAL A 38 -2.52 -3.94 -13.75
N VAL A 39 -3.42 -2.99 -13.87
CA VAL A 39 -3.49 -2.09 -15.03
C VAL A 39 -2.91 -0.75 -14.63
N ASP A 40 -1.90 -0.30 -15.36
CA ASP A 40 -1.33 1.03 -15.14
C ASP A 40 -2.33 2.11 -15.54
N THR A 41 -2.43 3.13 -14.70
CA THR A 41 -3.40 4.22 -14.89
C THR A 41 -2.84 5.37 -15.72
N ASN A 42 -1.50 5.45 -15.88
CA ASN A 42 -0.85 6.50 -16.65
C ASN A 42 -0.74 6.13 -18.15
N THR A 43 -1.87 5.84 -18.78
CA THR A 43 -1.95 5.42 -20.20
C THR A 43 -1.47 6.50 -21.17
N GLU A 44 -1.64 7.77 -20.83
CA GLU A 44 -1.26 8.93 -21.64
C GLU A 44 0.19 9.39 -21.44
N GLN A 45 0.98 8.69 -20.61
CA GLN A 45 2.37 9.06 -20.31
C GLN A 45 2.49 10.47 -19.71
N VAL A 46 1.66 10.78 -18.76
CA VAL A 46 1.78 12.01 -17.95
C VAL A 46 3.11 11.97 -17.21
N THR A 47 3.81 13.08 -17.20
CA THR A 47 5.11 13.21 -16.53
C THR A 47 5.09 14.29 -15.46
N LEU A 48 5.96 14.18 -14.48
CA LEU A 48 6.21 15.23 -13.51
C LEU A 48 7.04 16.35 -14.20
N ARG A 49 6.67 17.61 -13.96
CA ARG A 49 7.48 18.75 -14.43
C ARG A 49 8.75 18.89 -13.60
N SER A 50 9.77 19.52 -14.15
CA SER A 50 11.00 19.88 -13.41
C SER A 50 10.60 20.68 -12.16
N ASN A 51 11.11 20.28 -10.98
CA ASN A 51 10.70 20.81 -9.67
C ASN A 51 9.18 20.74 -9.43
N GLY A 52 8.55 19.71 -9.97
CA GLY A 52 7.09 19.60 -10.03
C GLY A 52 6.41 19.21 -8.72
N VAL A 53 7.12 19.09 -7.60
CA VAL A 53 6.52 18.90 -6.27
C VAL A 53 7.05 19.98 -5.34
N THR A 54 6.14 20.73 -4.74
CA THR A 54 6.48 21.68 -3.67
C THR A 54 5.59 21.44 -2.48
N VAL A 55 6.14 21.72 -1.30
CA VAL A 55 5.41 21.65 -0.04
C VAL A 55 5.42 23.03 0.59
N HIS A 56 4.26 23.56 0.86
CA HIS A 56 4.08 24.82 1.56
C HIS A 56 3.02 24.63 2.62
N ASP A 57 3.38 24.88 3.88
CA ASP A 57 2.56 24.57 5.06
C ASP A 57 2.12 23.09 5.02
N SER A 58 0.81 22.85 5.02
CA SER A 58 0.22 21.51 4.92
C SER A 58 -0.23 21.14 3.49
N THR A 59 0.16 21.91 2.48
CA THR A 59 -0.24 21.67 1.08
C THR A 59 0.92 21.14 0.26
N ILE A 60 0.74 19.96 -0.34
CA ILE A 60 1.63 19.39 -1.35
C ILE A 60 1.09 19.76 -2.72
N ARG A 61 1.82 20.54 -3.49
CA ARG A 61 1.42 20.92 -4.84
C ARG A 61 2.25 20.15 -5.87
N ILE A 62 1.56 19.53 -6.83
CA ILE A 62 2.14 18.67 -7.86
C ILE A 62 1.84 19.28 -9.22
N TRP A 63 2.90 19.57 -9.99
CA TRP A 63 2.77 20.06 -11.38
C TRP A 63 3.08 18.94 -12.35
N LEU A 64 2.06 18.54 -13.09
CA LEU A 64 2.14 17.52 -14.13
C LEU A 64 2.22 18.15 -15.52
N SER A 65 2.63 17.35 -16.49
CA SER A 65 2.59 17.74 -17.90
C SER A 65 1.16 18.00 -18.37
N SER A 66 1.00 18.85 -19.39
CA SER A 66 -0.30 19.15 -19.98
C SER A 66 -0.97 17.96 -20.67
N VAL A 67 -0.24 16.88 -20.84
CA VAL A 67 -0.74 15.60 -21.37
C VAL A 67 -1.91 15.07 -20.54
N MET A 68 -1.91 15.32 -19.22
CA MET A 68 -3.04 14.99 -18.35
C MET A 68 -4.40 15.55 -18.84
N ASN A 69 -4.40 16.63 -19.61
CA ASN A 69 -5.62 17.21 -20.16
C ASN A 69 -6.31 16.30 -21.20
N ARG A 70 -5.59 15.30 -21.77
CA ARG A 70 -6.13 14.35 -22.74
C ARG A 70 -6.84 13.17 -22.06
N MET A 71 -6.52 12.90 -20.81
CA MET A 71 -7.14 11.81 -20.04
C MET A 71 -8.64 12.07 -19.91
N THR A 72 -9.41 11.00 -19.81
CA THR A 72 -10.83 11.07 -19.44
C THR A 72 -10.98 11.52 -17.98
N ASP A 73 -12.16 11.96 -17.59
CA ASP A 73 -12.43 12.34 -16.20
C ASP A 73 -12.21 11.17 -15.23
N ALA A 74 -12.58 9.97 -15.65
CA ALA A 74 -12.39 8.76 -14.85
C ALA A 74 -10.89 8.44 -14.62
N GLU A 75 -10.07 8.53 -15.67
CA GLU A 75 -8.62 8.30 -15.56
C GLU A 75 -7.95 9.36 -14.68
N ARG A 76 -8.33 10.63 -14.84
CA ARG A 76 -7.84 11.72 -13.99
C ARG A 76 -8.20 11.52 -12.53
N SER A 77 -9.44 11.12 -12.26
CA SER A 77 -9.92 10.84 -10.91
C SER A 77 -9.09 9.75 -10.24
N VAL A 78 -8.81 8.66 -10.96
CA VAL A 78 -7.99 7.56 -10.46
C VAL A 78 -6.55 8.03 -10.17
N LEU A 79 -5.93 8.76 -11.11
CA LEU A 79 -4.56 9.26 -10.93
C LEU A 79 -4.45 10.23 -9.74
N VAL A 80 -5.38 11.18 -9.62
CA VAL A 80 -5.41 12.12 -8.49
C VAL A 80 -5.59 11.38 -7.17
N ARG A 81 -6.45 10.36 -7.14
CA ARG A 81 -6.63 9.52 -5.95
C ARG A 81 -5.38 8.74 -5.58
N GLN A 82 -4.69 8.16 -6.56
CA GLN A 82 -3.41 7.48 -6.32
C GLN A 82 -2.36 8.42 -5.74
N LEU A 83 -2.23 9.63 -6.30
CA LEU A 83 -1.33 10.65 -5.78
C LEU A 83 -1.65 11.02 -4.32
N ARG A 84 -2.91 11.18 -3.99
CA ARG A 84 -3.35 11.48 -2.62
C ARG A 84 -3.02 10.36 -1.65
N LEU A 85 -3.30 9.12 -2.03
CA LEU A 85 -3.02 7.96 -1.19
C LEU A 85 -1.52 7.72 -1.01
N SER A 86 -0.71 8.03 -2.03
CA SER A 86 0.74 7.81 -1.99
C SER A 86 1.50 8.88 -1.22
N LEU A 87 1.01 10.12 -1.21
CA LEU A 87 1.71 11.26 -0.60
C LEU A 87 1.07 11.76 0.68
N GLY A 88 -0.18 11.41 0.92
CA GLY A 88 -0.87 11.72 2.17
C GLY A 88 -0.26 10.93 3.32
N ASP A 89 -0.07 11.58 4.44
CA ASP A 89 0.39 10.97 5.70
C ASP A 89 -0.74 10.34 6.50
N GLY A 90 -1.95 10.27 5.93
CA GLY A 90 -3.17 9.82 6.61
C GLY A 90 -3.76 10.87 7.55
N SER A 91 -3.11 12.02 7.72
CA SER A 91 -3.70 13.14 8.46
C SER A 91 -4.73 13.87 7.59
N LYS A 92 -5.80 14.37 8.21
CA LYS A 92 -6.79 15.20 7.51
C LYS A 92 -6.26 16.60 7.18
N GLU A 93 -5.07 16.93 7.66
CA GLU A 93 -4.47 18.26 7.55
C GLU A 93 -3.65 18.44 6.27
N THR A 94 -3.17 17.35 5.67
CA THR A 94 -2.38 17.42 4.44
C THR A 94 -3.28 17.51 3.21
N SER A 95 -3.27 18.66 2.54
CA SER A 95 -3.97 18.84 1.26
C SER A 95 -3.04 18.56 0.08
N ILE A 96 -3.60 18.06 -1.03
CA ILE A 96 -2.84 17.80 -2.25
C ILE A 96 -3.49 18.53 -3.41
N ASP A 97 -2.71 19.44 -4.01
CA ASP A 97 -3.06 20.19 -5.21
C ASP A 97 -2.40 19.57 -6.44
N VAL A 98 -3.18 19.19 -7.43
CA VAL A 98 -2.70 18.67 -8.71
C VAL A 98 -2.98 19.67 -9.81
N VAL A 99 -1.93 20.14 -10.49
CA VAL A 99 -2.01 21.14 -11.54
C VAL A 99 -1.37 20.59 -12.82
N ALA A 100 -2.07 20.70 -13.95
CA ALA A 100 -1.56 20.31 -15.26
C ALA A 100 -2.05 21.26 -16.35
N GLY A 101 -1.14 21.77 -17.19
CA GLY A 101 -1.48 22.67 -18.29
C GLY A 101 -2.28 23.92 -17.88
N GLY A 102 -2.01 24.44 -16.68
CA GLY A 102 -2.71 25.62 -16.12
C GLY A 102 -4.09 25.32 -15.50
N ARG A 103 -4.52 24.07 -15.47
CA ARG A 103 -5.78 23.64 -14.83
C ARG A 103 -5.50 22.97 -13.49
N ASN A 104 -6.38 23.21 -12.52
CA ASN A 104 -6.35 22.55 -11.22
C ASN A 104 -7.29 21.34 -11.24
N TYR A 105 -6.76 20.18 -10.86
CA TYR A 105 -7.45 18.89 -10.81
C TYR A 105 -7.62 18.36 -9.40
N SER A 106 -7.39 19.18 -8.38
CA SER A 106 -7.47 18.77 -6.98
C SER A 106 -8.83 18.21 -6.57
N HIS A 107 -9.89 18.56 -7.29
CA HIS A 107 -11.25 18.06 -7.06
C HIS A 107 -11.66 16.92 -8.00
N ALA A 108 -10.75 16.42 -8.84
CA ALA A 108 -11.08 15.32 -9.76
C ALA A 108 -11.39 14.01 -9.03
N ASP A 109 -10.88 13.83 -7.80
CA ASP A 109 -11.20 12.70 -6.96
C ASP A 109 -12.53 12.95 -6.24
N ASP A 110 -13.60 12.36 -6.75
CA ASP A 110 -14.94 12.43 -6.14
C ASP A 110 -15.16 11.39 -5.03
N GLY A 111 -14.15 10.58 -4.74
CA GLY A 111 -14.20 9.57 -3.68
C GLY A 111 -15.13 8.38 -3.96
N SER A 112 -15.85 8.38 -5.07
CA SER A 112 -17.04 7.53 -5.24
C SER A 112 -16.80 6.17 -5.89
N SER A 113 -15.65 5.90 -6.52
CA SER A 113 -15.59 4.75 -7.43
C SER A 113 -14.52 3.70 -7.18
N LEU A 114 -13.60 3.93 -6.28
CA LEU A 114 -12.51 2.99 -6.04
C LEU A 114 -12.44 2.58 -4.58
N ASP A 115 -12.79 1.33 -4.35
CA ASP A 115 -12.56 0.72 -3.05
C ASP A 115 -11.04 0.64 -2.84
N THR A 116 -10.54 1.43 -1.91
CA THR A 116 -9.19 1.20 -1.44
C THR A 116 -9.28 0.06 -0.47
N ARG A 117 -8.82 -1.11 -0.84
CA ARG A 117 -8.43 -2.07 0.19
C ARG A 117 -7.33 -1.42 1.01
N SER A 118 -7.76 -0.71 2.02
CA SER A 118 -6.92 -0.31 3.15
C SER A 118 -6.59 -1.54 3.99
N THR A 119 -6.19 -2.61 3.32
CA THR A 119 -5.59 -3.74 3.95
C THR A 119 -4.17 -3.84 3.45
N VAL A 120 -3.35 -2.88 3.83
CA VAL A 120 -2.06 -3.34 4.31
C VAL A 120 -2.45 -4.19 5.51
N ASP A 121 -2.58 -5.49 5.32
CA ASP A 121 -2.67 -6.42 6.43
C ASP A 121 -1.56 -6.00 7.39
N PRO A 122 -1.85 -5.80 8.67
CA PRO A 122 -0.82 -5.38 9.59
C PRO A 122 0.34 -6.34 9.46
N ILE A 123 1.56 -5.82 9.38
CA ILE A 123 2.75 -6.66 9.40
C ILE A 123 2.75 -7.34 10.75
N TYR A 124 2.73 -8.67 10.74
CA TYR A 124 2.80 -9.46 11.94
C TYR A 124 4.24 -9.96 12.15
N THR A 125 4.68 -9.96 13.38
CA THR A 125 5.95 -10.57 13.79
C THR A 125 5.74 -11.45 15.01
N LEU A 126 6.64 -12.42 15.18
CA LEU A 126 6.74 -13.23 16.40
C LEU A 126 7.74 -12.56 17.34
N SER A 127 7.33 -12.33 18.57
CA SER A 127 8.19 -11.79 19.62
C SER A 127 7.85 -12.44 20.96
N ALA A 128 8.83 -13.13 21.57
CA ALA A 128 8.68 -13.80 22.86
C ALA A 128 7.41 -14.68 22.92
N GLY A 129 7.21 -15.54 21.93
CA GLY A 129 6.05 -16.44 21.85
C GLY A 129 4.70 -15.77 21.56
N ASN A 130 4.70 -14.48 21.25
CA ASN A 130 3.48 -13.73 20.93
C ASN A 130 3.45 -13.28 19.48
N ILE A 131 2.27 -13.25 18.89
CA ILE A 131 2.02 -12.59 17.62
C ILE A 131 1.79 -11.10 17.89
N VAL A 132 2.65 -10.29 17.30
CA VAL A 132 2.64 -8.84 17.45
C VAL A 132 2.34 -8.20 16.10
N SER A 133 1.33 -7.33 16.08
CA SER A 133 1.01 -6.50 14.92
C SER A 133 1.81 -5.22 14.97
N LEU A 134 2.53 -4.91 13.91
CA LEU A 134 3.22 -3.64 13.72
C LEU A 134 2.29 -2.67 13.00
N LYS A 135 1.68 -1.75 13.75
CA LYS A 135 0.93 -0.62 13.20
C LYS A 135 1.73 0.67 13.42
N SER A 136 2.20 1.25 12.32
CA SER A 136 2.99 2.51 12.36
C SER A 136 4.22 2.38 13.29
N SER A 137 4.24 3.12 14.40
CA SER A 137 5.32 3.11 15.40
C SER A 137 5.04 2.23 16.62
N ASN A 138 3.87 1.59 16.68
CA ASN A 138 3.46 0.84 17.87
C ASN A 138 3.32 -0.65 17.57
N ALA A 139 3.97 -1.47 18.41
CA ALA A 139 3.80 -2.91 18.42
C ALA A 139 2.61 -3.27 19.34
N VAL A 140 1.58 -3.89 18.79
CA VAL A 140 0.40 -4.32 19.55
C VAL A 140 0.35 -5.84 19.57
N ARG A 141 0.36 -6.44 20.77
CA ARG A 141 0.16 -7.87 20.90
C ARG A 141 -1.24 -8.27 20.45
N VAL A 142 -1.32 -9.14 19.45
CA VAL A 142 -2.58 -9.63 18.88
C VAL A 142 -3.01 -10.93 19.55
N ALA A 143 -2.05 -11.82 19.79
CA ALA A 143 -2.33 -13.12 20.37
C ALA A 143 -1.12 -13.67 21.13
N GLN A 144 -1.39 -14.47 22.17
CA GLN A 144 -0.39 -15.25 22.87
C GLN A 144 -0.41 -16.66 22.27
N ALA A 145 0.55 -16.97 21.45
CA ALA A 145 0.53 -18.22 20.69
C ALA A 145 1.37 -19.34 21.33
N GLY A 146 2.18 -19.03 22.35
CA GLY A 146 3.09 -20.02 22.96
C GLY A 146 4.05 -20.63 21.93
N ILE A 147 4.45 -19.85 20.93
CA ILE A 147 5.29 -20.31 19.82
C ILE A 147 6.71 -19.83 20.06
N ASP A 148 7.40 -20.48 20.99
CA ASP A 148 8.78 -20.11 21.28
C ASP A 148 9.77 -20.70 20.26
N ASP A 149 9.34 -21.72 19.50
CA ASP A 149 10.17 -22.47 18.55
C ASP A 149 9.51 -22.57 17.18
N ALA A 150 9.51 -21.49 16.41
CA ALA A 150 9.00 -21.48 15.05
C ALA A 150 10.10 -21.19 14.03
N ASP A 151 10.25 -22.05 13.02
CA ASP A 151 11.09 -21.80 11.85
C ASP A 151 10.46 -20.78 10.89
N GLY A 152 9.14 -20.64 10.94
CA GLY A 152 8.40 -19.68 10.14
C GLY A 152 6.94 -19.58 10.54
N PHE A 153 6.31 -18.47 10.21
CA PHE A 153 4.87 -18.31 10.39
C PHE A 153 4.27 -17.38 9.33
N ILE A 154 2.99 -17.57 9.10
CA ILE A 154 2.12 -16.64 8.37
C ILE A 154 0.91 -16.38 9.23
N PHE A 155 0.42 -15.14 9.25
CA PHE A 155 -0.77 -14.76 10.00
C PHE A 155 -1.53 -13.64 9.30
N SER A 156 -2.85 -13.71 9.37
CA SER A 156 -3.79 -12.70 8.89
C SER A 156 -4.92 -12.51 9.88
N SER A 157 -5.85 -11.61 9.60
CA SER A 157 -7.08 -11.44 10.40
C SER A 157 -7.97 -12.68 10.45
N GLU A 158 -7.79 -13.62 9.52
CA GLU A 158 -8.57 -14.87 9.45
C GLU A 158 -7.85 -16.05 10.12
N GLY A 159 -6.63 -15.85 10.59
CA GLY A 159 -5.77 -16.86 11.16
C GLY A 159 -4.50 -17.09 10.35
N GLY A 160 -3.83 -18.21 10.58
CA GLY A 160 -2.54 -18.46 9.97
C GLY A 160 -2.01 -19.87 10.14
N ALA A 161 -0.71 -20.03 9.97
CA ALA A 161 0.02 -21.28 10.20
C ALA A 161 1.42 -21.00 10.75
N VAL A 162 1.93 -21.97 11.49
CA VAL A 162 3.29 -21.98 12.05
C VAL A 162 3.99 -23.26 11.63
N LEU A 163 5.22 -23.12 11.19
CA LEU A 163 6.14 -24.24 10.98
C LEU A 163 7.05 -24.35 12.19
N ASP A 164 6.98 -25.46 12.91
CA ASP A 164 7.87 -25.75 14.05
C ASP A 164 9.19 -26.41 13.59
N HIS A 165 10.21 -26.41 14.47
CA HIS A 165 11.51 -27.01 14.18
C HIS A 165 11.47 -28.50 13.85
N SER A 166 10.38 -29.19 14.18
CA SER A 166 10.19 -30.60 13.81
C SER A 166 9.65 -30.76 12.36
N GLY A 167 9.45 -29.64 11.65
CA GLY A 167 8.87 -29.63 10.31
C GLY A 167 7.36 -29.83 10.28
N ARG A 168 6.67 -29.67 11.41
CA ARG A 168 5.21 -29.78 11.49
C ARG A 168 4.57 -28.41 11.26
N VAL A 169 3.52 -28.40 10.48
CA VAL A 169 2.69 -27.22 10.28
C VAL A 169 1.52 -27.27 11.27
N LYS A 170 1.41 -26.25 12.10
CA LYS A 170 0.30 -26.06 13.04
C LYS A 170 -0.58 -24.91 12.55
N ARG A 171 -1.89 -25.05 12.66
CA ARG A 171 -2.84 -24.00 12.32
C ARG A 171 -2.94 -22.98 13.46
N LEU A 172 -2.94 -21.70 13.12
CA LEU A 172 -3.29 -20.60 14.01
C LEU A 172 -4.73 -20.16 13.74
N GLY A 173 -5.55 -20.13 14.76
CA GLY A 173 -6.84 -19.46 14.68
C GLY A 173 -6.70 -17.94 14.60
N ALA A 174 -7.76 -17.22 14.22
CA ALA A 174 -7.80 -15.76 14.28
C ALA A 174 -7.58 -15.20 15.70
N ASP A 175 -7.89 -16.00 16.71
CA ASP A 175 -7.60 -15.77 18.14
C ASP A 175 -6.14 -16.05 18.54
N GLY A 176 -5.31 -16.50 17.59
CA GLY A 176 -3.93 -16.90 17.83
C GLY A 176 -3.76 -18.25 18.50
N ALA A 177 -4.82 -18.98 18.76
CA ALA A 177 -4.73 -20.31 19.37
C ALA A 177 -4.12 -21.32 18.37
N LEU A 178 -3.10 -22.06 18.83
CA LEU A 178 -2.54 -23.17 18.08
C LEU A 178 -3.50 -24.37 18.07
N ARG A 179 -3.68 -24.92 16.89
CA ARG A 179 -4.47 -26.14 16.67
C ARG A 179 -3.62 -27.12 15.87
N ASP A 180 -3.62 -28.37 16.29
CA ASP A 180 -2.90 -29.41 15.55
C ASP A 180 -3.52 -29.57 14.17
N THR A 181 -2.66 -29.60 13.14
CA THR A 181 -3.04 -29.95 11.79
C THR A 181 -2.57 -31.34 11.47
N MET A 182 -3.38 -32.09 10.70
CA MET A 182 -3.04 -33.45 10.26
C MET A 182 -2.00 -33.50 9.13
N PHE A 183 -1.31 -32.38 8.84
CA PHE A 183 -0.30 -32.35 7.80
C PHE A 183 1.10 -32.33 8.42
N SER A 184 1.82 -33.41 8.23
CA SER A 184 3.28 -33.44 8.42
C SER A 184 3.94 -33.17 7.06
N GLY A 185 4.73 -32.10 6.95
CA GLY A 185 5.56 -31.88 5.78
C GLY A 185 6.62 -32.98 5.68
N HIS A 186 6.68 -33.67 4.57
CA HIS A 186 7.87 -34.46 4.24
C HIS A 186 8.98 -33.52 3.80
N LYS A 187 10.19 -33.69 4.43
CA LYS A 187 11.42 -33.07 3.92
C LYS A 187 11.83 -33.71 2.60
#